data_e6199a4ff63277dcdda728f0b24c33fd
#
_entry.id   e6199a4ff63277dcdda728f0b24c33fd
#
_cell.length_a   1.000
_cell.length_b   1.000
_cell.length_c   1.000
_cell.angle_alpha   90.00
_cell.angle_beta   90.00
_cell.angle_gamma   90.00
#
_symmetry.space_group_name_H-M   'P 1'
#
loop_
_entity.id
_entity.type
_entity.pdbx_description
1 polymer ?
#
loop_
_entity_poly.entity_id
_entity_poly.type
_entity_poly.pdbx_seq_one_letter_code
_entity_poly.pdbx_strand_id
1 'polypeptide(L)' 'MAAEQEDVAFGLHLTAPELKVTYTALHALRDGLGHEESDVARIVQSVLDKLPDEHSIRAIQLPRRG' A
#
# COMPACT_ATOMS: atom_id res chain seq x y z
N MET A 1 -8.06 0.02 22.49
CA MET A 1 -8.13 0.08 21.91
C MET A 1 -7.86 0.40 21.02
N ALA A 2 -7.62 0.38 20.96
CA ALA A 2 -7.43 0.76 20.23
C ALA A 2 -7.73 1.20 19.46
N ALA A 3 -8.11 1.24 19.47
CA ALA A 3 -8.46 1.42 18.71
C ALA A 3 -8.50 2.14 18.09
N GLU A 4 -8.48 2.47 18.42
CA GLU A 4 -8.48 3.10 17.87
C GLU A 4 -8.21 3.32 16.85
N GLN A 5 -7.94 3.53 16.78
CA GLN A 5 -7.45 3.68 15.67
C GLN A 5 -8.07 3.34 14.57
N GLU A 6 -8.91 2.83 14.71
CA GLU A 6 -9.57 2.18 13.68
C GLU A 6 -10.54 3.05 12.93
N ASP A 7 -10.67 4.29 13.31
CA ASP A 7 -11.56 5.21 12.60
C ASP A 7 -11.01 5.50 11.21
N VAL A 8 -11.88 5.43 10.22
CA VAL A 8 -11.51 5.73 8.86
C VAL A 8 -11.40 7.25 8.70
N ALA A 9 -10.24 7.71 8.31
CA ALA A 9 -10.03 9.14 8.11
C ALA A 9 -10.41 9.57 6.70
N PHE A 10 -10.28 8.67 5.72
CA PHE A 10 -10.50 9.05 4.34
C PHE A 10 -10.77 7.83 3.47
N GLY A 11 -11.71 7.96 2.58
CA GLY A 11 -12.00 6.90 1.60
C GLY A 11 -11.42 7.30 0.25
N LEU A 12 -10.88 6.33 -0.47
CA LEU A 12 -10.14 6.61 -1.68
C LEU A 12 -10.46 5.59 -2.76
N HIS A 13 -10.70 6.06 -3.96
CA HIS A 13 -10.92 5.19 -5.10
C HIS A 13 -9.75 5.36 -6.07
N LEU A 14 -9.17 4.25 -6.49
CA LEU A 14 -8.00 4.27 -7.37
C LEU A 14 -8.30 3.56 -8.66
N THR A 15 -7.73 4.09 -9.74
CA THR A 15 -7.74 3.36 -11.01
C THR A 15 -6.74 2.23 -10.93
N ALA A 16 -6.79 1.32 -11.90
CA ALA A 16 -5.86 0.20 -11.90
C ALA A 16 -4.40 0.65 -11.92
N PRO A 17 -4.00 1.58 -12.82
CA PRO A 17 -2.61 2.04 -12.77
C PRO A 17 -2.24 2.69 -11.45
N GLU A 18 -3.16 3.46 -10.87
CA GLU A 18 -2.90 4.11 -9.59
C GLU A 18 -2.71 3.07 -8.49
N LEU A 19 -3.50 2.01 -8.53
CA LEU A 19 -3.38 0.94 -7.56
C LEU A 19 -2.02 0.26 -7.68
N LYS A 20 -1.59 0.01 -8.91
CA LYS A 20 -0.30 -0.63 -9.15
C LYS A 20 0.84 0.22 -8.60
N VAL A 21 0.81 1.51 -8.87
CA VAL A 21 1.85 2.41 -8.40
C VAL A 21 1.84 2.47 -6.87
N THR A 22 0.66 2.55 -6.28
CA THR A 22 0.54 2.62 -4.84
C THR A 22 1.11 1.36 -4.19
N TYR A 23 0.75 0.21 -4.71
CA TYR A 23 1.24 -1.06 -4.20
C TYR A 23 2.76 -1.11 -4.27
N THR A 24 3.31 -0.76 -5.43
CA THR A 24 4.75 -0.81 -5.65
C THR A 24 5.49 0.15 -4.72
N ALA A 25 4.94 1.37 -4.58
CA ALA A 25 5.57 2.37 -3.73
C ALA A 25 5.57 1.93 -2.27
N LEU A 26 4.48 1.33 -1.81
CA LEU A 26 4.39 0.89 -0.42
C LEU A 26 5.35 -0.26 -0.16
N HIS A 27 5.49 -1.16 -1.11
CA HIS A 27 6.45 -2.26 -0.97
C HIS A 27 7.87 -1.72 -0.91
N ALA A 28 8.20 -0.77 -1.78
CA ALA A 28 9.53 -0.19 -1.79
C ALA A 28 9.81 0.52 -0.48
N LEU A 29 8.83 1.25 0.03
CA LEU A 29 8.99 1.95 1.29
C LEU A 29 9.22 0.97 2.42
N ARG A 30 8.41 -0.08 2.49
CA ARG A 30 8.53 -1.07 3.56
C ARG A 30 9.91 -1.72 3.53
N ASP A 31 10.39 -2.06 2.34
CA ASP A 31 11.68 -2.72 2.22
C ASP A 31 12.82 -1.81 2.60
N GLY A 32 12.62 -0.50 2.49
CA GLY A 32 13.67 0.45 2.82
C GLY A 32 13.68 0.89 4.27
N LEU A 33 12.69 0.46 5.06
CA LEU A 33 12.63 0.86 6.46
C LEU A 33 13.55 -0.02 7.30
N GLY A 34 14.20 0.59 8.28
CA GLY A 34 15.07 -0.14 9.19
C GLY A 34 14.33 -0.63 10.40
N HIS A 35 15.08 -1.27 11.30
CA HIS A 35 14.49 -1.83 12.50
C HIS A 35 13.89 -0.76 13.40
N GLU A 36 14.48 0.41 13.40
CA GLU A 36 14.01 1.49 14.27
C GLU A 36 12.69 2.05 13.80
N GLU A 37 12.29 1.69 12.60
CA GLU A 37 11.07 2.23 12.02
C GLU A 37 10.01 1.15 11.90
N SER A 38 10.04 0.19 12.81
CA SER A 38 9.10 -0.92 12.76
C SER A 38 7.65 -0.46 12.90
N ASP A 39 7.42 0.65 13.61
CA ASP A 39 6.06 1.18 13.73
C ASP A 39 5.54 1.63 12.38
N VAL A 40 6.38 2.31 11.61
CA VAL A 40 5.98 2.77 10.28
C VAL A 40 5.80 1.58 9.36
N ALA A 41 6.70 0.60 9.45
CA ALA A 41 6.60 -0.59 8.62
C ALA A 41 5.28 -1.33 8.89
N ARG A 42 4.85 -1.35 10.13
CA ARG A 42 3.61 -2.01 10.49
C ARG A 42 2.41 -1.29 9.89
N ILE A 43 2.46 0.04 9.88
CA ILE A 43 1.39 0.83 9.27
C ILE A 43 1.36 0.59 7.77
N VAL A 44 2.53 0.55 7.13
CA VAL A 44 2.61 0.27 5.71
C VAL A 44 2.02 -1.10 5.40
N GLN A 45 2.36 -2.09 6.20
CA GLN A 45 1.82 -3.43 6.00
C GLN A 45 0.30 -3.44 6.17
N SER A 46 -0.20 -2.66 7.13
CA SER A 46 -1.64 -2.55 7.34
C SER A 46 -2.34 -2.02 6.09
N VAL A 47 -1.73 -1.03 5.43
CA VAL A 47 -2.30 -0.50 4.20
C VAL A 47 -2.25 -1.54 3.10
N LEU A 48 -1.12 -2.23 2.97
CA LEU A 48 -0.99 -3.28 1.96
C LEU A 48 -2.04 -4.37 2.14
N ASP A 49 -2.34 -4.70 3.39
CA ASP A 49 -3.33 -5.73 3.68
C ASP A 49 -4.73 -5.32 3.26
N LYS A 50 -4.97 -4.02 3.13
CA LYS A 50 -6.28 -3.51 2.72
C LYS A 50 -6.43 -3.42 1.23
N LEU A 51 -5.35 -3.59 0.50
CA LEU A 51 -5.40 -3.53 -0.95
C LEU A 51 -5.94 -4.84 -1.51
N PRO A 52 -6.46 -4.81 -2.75
CA PRO A 52 -6.94 -6.04 -3.37
C PRO A 52 -5.84 -7.08 -3.50
N ASP A 53 -6.23 -8.24 -3.97
CA ASP A 53 -5.36 -9.38 -4.13
C ASP A 53 -4.05 -8.98 -4.82
N GLU A 54 -2.95 -9.35 -4.19
CA GLU A 54 -1.63 -9.02 -4.70
C GLU A 54 -1.43 -9.58 -6.12
N HIS A 55 -1.93 -10.76 -6.37
CA HIS A 55 -1.76 -11.39 -7.67
C HIS A 55 -2.42 -10.54 -8.76
N SER A 56 -3.60 -10.05 -8.50
CA SER A 56 -4.31 -9.20 -9.45
C SER A 56 -3.58 -7.89 -9.66
N ILE A 57 -3.04 -7.32 -8.60
CA ILE A 57 -2.31 -6.06 -8.72
C ILE A 57 -1.08 -6.25 -9.57
N ARG A 58 -0.36 -7.33 -9.38
CA ARG A 58 0.86 -7.58 -10.13
C ARG A 58 0.57 -7.77 -11.61
N ALA A 59 -0.61 -8.26 -11.93
CA ALA A 59 -0.98 -8.46 -13.33
C ALA A 59 -1.31 -7.17 -14.05
N ILE A 60 -1.54 -6.08 -13.31
CA ILE A 60 -1.85 -4.79 -13.93
C ILE A 60 -0.63 -4.28 -14.67
N GLN A 61 -0.83 -3.85 -15.89
CA GLN A 61 0.26 -3.29 -16.68
C GLN A 61 0.15 -1.79 -16.70
N LEU A 62 1.28 -1.14 -16.43
CA LEU A 62 1.32 0.31 -16.46
C LEU A 62 1.47 0.79 -17.90
N PRO A 63 0.92 1.97 -18.21
CA PRO A 63 1.11 2.55 -19.53
C PRO A 63 2.58 2.75 -19.81
N ARG A 64 2.98 2.48 -21.02
CA ARG A 64 4.36 2.69 -21.41
C ARG A 64 4.50 4.08 -21.99
N ARG A 65 5.61 4.70 -21.64
CA ARG A 65 5.88 5.99 -22.22
C ARG A 65 6.61 5.73 -23.50
N GLY A 66 6.18 6.37 -24.49
CA GLY A 66 6.62 6.16 -25.83
C GLY A 66 8.08 6.19 -26.12
#